data_886d85b7e164404be7fcf392c55097e6
#
_entry.id   886d85b7e164404be7fcf392c55097e6
#
_cell.length_a   1.000
_cell.length_b   1.000
_cell.length_c   1.000
_cell.angle_alpha   90.00
_cell.angle_beta   90.00
_cell.angle_gamma   90.00
#
_symmetry.space_group_name_H-M   'P 1'
#
loop_
_entity.id
_entity.type
_entity.pdbx_description
1 polymer ?
#
loop_
_entity_poly.entity_id
_entity_poly.type
_entity_poly.pdbx_seq_one_letter_code
_entity_poly.pdbx_strand_id
1 'polypeptide(L)'
;MEDCLFCKIIRGEIPGDKVFENDKVFAFRDIHPQAPVHILIVPKTHVANVLEGADKGIVADVIAAAAQIAREQGLAENGFRLITNCGRDGAQSVEHLHFHLLGGKKLSEEMA
;
A
#
# COMPACT_ATOMS: atom_id res chain seq x y z
N MET A 1 -4.04 -15.21 -10.85
CA MET A 1 -4.36 -14.05 -10.04
C MET A 1 -5.82 -14.03 -9.59
N GLU A 2 -6.59 -15.02 -9.99
CA GLU A 2 -8.00 -15.10 -9.61
C GLU A 2 -8.20 -15.19 -8.10
N ASP A 3 -7.27 -15.85 -7.40
CA ASP A 3 -7.35 -16.02 -5.95
C ASP A 3 -6.73 -14.86 -5.16
N CYS A 4 -6.18 -13.85 -5.84
CA CYS A 4 -5.55 -12.73 -5.17
C CYS A 4 -6.60 -11.77 -4.60
N LEU A 5 -6.59 -11.59 -3.29
CA LEU A 5 -7.50 -10.67 -2.60
C LEU A 5 -7.43 -9.25 -3.17
N PHE A 6 -6.21 -8.74 -3.37
CA PHE A 6 -6.04 -7.36 -3.86
C PHE A 6 -6.43 -7.22 -5.33
N CYS A 7 -6.16 -8.23 -6.16
CA CYS A 7 -6.65 -8.23 -7.53
C CYS A 7 -8.19 -8.16 -7.56
N LYS A 8 -8.85 -8.87 -6.66
CA LYS A 8 -10.32 -8.85 -6.55
C LYS A 8 -10.84 -7.48 -6.13
N ILE A 9 -10.15 -6.82 -5.20
CA ILE A 9 -10.52 -5.46 -4.77
C ILE A 9 -10.35 -4.48 -5.92
N ILE A 10 -9.24 -4.58 -6.66
CA ILE A 10 -8.98 -3.72 -7.82
C ILE A 10 -10.07 -3.87 -8.87
N ARG A 11 -10.55 -5.09 -9.11
CA ARG A 11 -11.62 -5.37 -10.08
C ARG A 11 -13.02 -5.06 -9.57
N GLY A 12 -13.16 -4.69 -8.30
CA GLY A 12 -14.46 -4.41 -7.70
C GLY A 12 -15.25 -5.65 -7.31
N GLU A 13 -14.63 -6.83 -7.30
CA GLU A 13 -15.29 -8.10 -6.92
C GLU A 13 -15.44 -8.22 -5.41
N ILE A 14 -14.56 -7.57 -4.66
CA ILE A 14 -14.61 -7.48 -3.20
C ILE A 14 -14.61 -6.00 -2.86
N PRO A 15 -15.49 -5.53 -1.95
CA PRO A 15 -15.53 -4.11 -1.59
C PRO A 15 -14.24 -3.66 -0.91
N GLY A 16 -13.83 -2.44 -1.23
CA GLY A 16 -12.71 -1.76 -0.60
C GLY A 16 -13.04 -0.28 -0.49
N ASP A 17 -12.56 0.36 0.57
CA ASP A 17 -12.76 1.81 0.77
C ASP A 17 -11.70 2.55 -0.03
N LYS A 18 -11.99 2.79 -1.31
CA LYS A 18 -11.04 3.40 -2.25
C LYS A 18 -10.68 4.82 -1.82
N VAL A 19 -9.38 5.10 -1.80
CA VAL A 19 -8.82 6.42 -1.49
C VAL A 19 -8.25 7.08 -2.74
N PHE A 20 -7.69 6.29 -3.66
CA PHE A 20 -6.96 6.81 -4.81
C PHE A 20 -6.89 5.74 -5.90
N GLU A 21 -6.91 6.18 -7.14
CA GLU A 21 -6.72 5.29 -8.28
C GLU A 21 -6.18 6.08 -9.48
N ASN A 22 -5.22 5.47 -10.18
CA ASN A 22 -4.78 5.93 -11.49
C ASN A 22 -4.58 4.73 -12.40
N ASP A 23 -3.95 4.91 -13.56
CA ASP A 23 -3.73 3.82 -14.54
C ASP A 23 -3.00 2.62 -13.95
N LYS A 24 -2.12 2.85 -12.98
CA LYS A 24 -1.14 1.85 -12.54
C LYS A 24 -1.29 1.45 -11.09
N VAL A 25 -2.00 2.25 -10.28
CA VAL A 25 -2.03 2.08 -8.83
C VAL A 25 -3.45 2.21 -8.31
N PHE A 26 -3.75 1.44 -7.28
CA PHE A 26 -5.01 1.48 -6.55
C PHE A 26 -4.70 1.57 -5.06
N ALA A 27 -5.44 2.39 -4.32
CA ALA A 27 -5.23 2.53 -2.89
C ALA A 27 -6.56 2.53 -2.14
N PHE A 28 -6.57 1.89 -0.98
CA PHE A 28 -7.76 1.72 -0.16
C PHE A 28 -7.40 1.65 1.32
N ARG A 29 -8.36 1.96 2.20
CA ARG A 29 -8.12 1.96 3.64
C ARG A 29 -8.01 0.54 4.17
N ASP A 30 -7.07 0.33 5.10
CA ASP A 30 -6.94 -0.93 5.81
C ASP A 30 -8.15 -1.10 6.74
N ILE A 31 -8.74 -2.30 6.78
CA ILE A 31 -9.89 -2.60 7.63
C ILE A 31 -9.50 -2.80 9.09
N HIS A 32 -8.21 -2.98 9.38
CA HIS A 32 -7.66 -3.09 10.72
C HIS A 32 -6.57 -2.03 10.93
N PRO A 33 -6.95 -0.74 10.96
CA PRO A 33 -5.97 0.33 10.97
C PRO A 33 -5.08 0.33 12.21
N GLN A 34 -3.78 0.54 11.96
CA GLN A 34 -2.77 0.64 13.02
C GLN A 34 -2.43 2.11 13.36
N ALA A 35 -3.06 3.06 12.67
CA ALA A 35 -2.87 4.49 12.86
C ALA A 35 -4.13 5.21 12.39
N PRO A 36 -4.33 6.50 12.77
CA PRO A 36 -5.50 7.26 12.29
C PRO A 36 -5.63 7.28 10.77
N VAL A 37 -4.50 7.31 10.04
CA VAL A 37 -4.47 7.10 8.61
C VAL A 37 -3.67 5.82 8.36
N HIS A 38 -4.30 4.83 7.77
CA HIS A 38 -3.64 3.57 7.38
C HIS A 38 -4.22 3.14 6.04
N ILE A 39 -3.44 3.36 4.98
CA ILE A 39 -3.85 3.12 3.61
C ILE A 39 -2.93 2.09 2.99
N LEU A 40 -3.51 1.15 2.25
CA LEU A 40 -2.78 0.16 1.46
C LEU A 40 -2.68 0.67 0.03
N ILE A 41 -1.49 0.65 -0.53
CA ILE A 41 -1.22 1.13 -1.89
C ILE A 41 -0.66 -0.04 -2.69
N VAL A 42 -1.35 -0.40 -3.77
CA VAL A 42 -1.03 -1.60 -4.55
C VAL A 42 -0.89 -1.26 -6.03
N PRO A 43 0.05 -1.89 -6.74
CA PRO A 43 0.07 -1.78 -8.20
C PRO A 43 -1.09 -2.59 -8.79
N LYS A 44 -1.64 -2.11 -9.90
CA LYS A 44 -2.69 -2.84 -10.62
C LYS A 44 -2.14 -4.09 -11.29
N THR A 45 -0.88 -4.05 -11.73
CA THR A 45 -0.19 -5.24 -12.22
C THR A 45 0.16 -6.12 -11.05
N HIS A 46 -0.25 -7.39 -11.09
CA HIS A 46 0.06 -8.32 -10.02
C HIS A 46 1.55 -8.67 -10.04
N VAL A 47 2.25 -8.34 -8.97
CA VAL A 47 3.58 -8.85 -8.65
C VAL A 47 3.56 -9.28 -7.18
N ALA A 48 4.34 -10.28 -6.83
CA ALA A 48 4.22 -10.90 -5.51
C ALA A 48 4.74 -10.00 -4.39
N ASN A 49 5.82 -9.26 -4.64
CA ASN A 49 6.51 -8.51 -3.59
C ASN A 49 7.41 -7.42 -4.19
N VAL A 50 8.12 -6.70 -3.30
CA VAL A 50 8.98 -5.58 -3.72
C VAL A 50 10.14 -6.02 -4.60
N LEU A 51 10.65 -7.24 -4.45
CA LEU A 51 11.74 -7.73 -5.28
C LEU A 51 11.29 -7.83 -6.74
N GLU A 52 10.15 -8.48 -6.98
CA GLU A 52 9.59 -8.60 -8.32
C GLU A 52 9.17 -7.23 -8.87
N GLY A 53 8.57 -6.42 -8.02
CA GLY A 53 8.15 -5.07 -8.41
C GLY A 53 9.31 -4.19 -8.82
N ALA A 54 10.43 -4.27 -8.09
CA ALA A 54 11.65 -3.52 -8.42
C ALA A 54 12.22 -3.95 -9.77
N ASP A 55 12.29 -5.25 -10.01
CA ASP A 55 12.81 -5.79 -11.27
C ASP A 55 11.99 -5.33 -12.48
N LYS A 56 10.70 -5.13 -12.30
CA LYS A 56 9.79 -4.72 -13.38
C LYS A 56 9.54 -3.21 -13.44
N GLY A 57 10.21 -2.43 -12.59
CA GLY A 57 10.08 -0.99 -12.58
C GLY A 57 8.74 -0.47 -12.05
N ILE A 58 8.03 -1.29 -11.27
CA ILE A 58 6.69 -0.97 -10.78
C ILE A 58 6.71 -0.15 -9.50
N VAL A 59 7.76 -0.29 -8.68
CA VAL A 59 7.82 0.33 -7.35
C VAL A 59 7.77 1.86 -7.43
N ALA A 60 8.39 2.45 -8.44
CA ALA A 60 8.38 3.91 -8.61
C ALA A 60 6.96 4.47 -8.74
N ASP A 61 6.09 3.77 -9.45
CA ASP A 61 4.68 4.18 -9.61
C ASP A 61 3.95 4.16 -8.28
N VAL A 62 4.22 3.15 -7.46
CA VAL A 62 3.59 3.03 -6.13
C VAL A 62 4.07 4.12 -5.20
N ILE A 63 5.37 4.40 -5.19
CA ILE A 63 5.96 5.47 -4.36
C ILE A 63 5.42 6.85 -4.78
N ALA A 64 5.31 7.11 -6.09
CA ALA A 64 4.76 8.37 -6.58
C ALA A 64 3.30 8.55 -6.12
N ALA A 65 2.50 7.49 -6.18
CA ALA A 65 1.13 7.52 -5.69
C ALA A 65 1.09 7.74 -4.17
N ALA A 66 1.97 7.08 -3.42
CA ALA A 66 2.06 7.25 -1.97
C ALA A 66 2.34 8.71 -1.59
N ALA A 67 3.25 9.36 -2.31
CA ALA A 67 3.57 10.76 -2.07
C ALA A 67 2.35 11.66 -2.30
N GLN A 68 1.63 11.43 -3.39
CA GLN A 68 0.42 12.20 -3.71
C GLN A 68 -0.65 11.97 -2.65
N ILE A 69 -0.90 10.73 -2.26
CA ILE A 69 -1.90 10.38 -1.25
C ILE A 69 -1.53 11.04 0.09
N ALA A 70 -0.25 11.00 0.48
CA ALA A 70 0.20 11.62 1.73
C ALA A 70 -0.11 13.11 1.74
N ARG A 71 0.09 13.81 0.63
CA ARG A 71 -0.25 15.23 0.52
C ARG A 71 -1.75 15.45 0.64
N GLU A 72 -2.55 14.64 -0.06
CA GLU A 72 -4.01 14.74 -0.04
C GLU A 72 -4.60 14.45 1.34
N GLN A 73 -3.97 13.54 2.10
CA GLN A 73 -4.41 13.20 3.45
C GLN A 73 -3.85 14.14 4.52
N GLY A 74 -3.10 15.18 4.12
CA GLY A 74 -2.55 16.14 5.05
C GLY A 74 -1.38 15.65 5.87
N LEU A 75 -0.66 14.64 5.40
CA LEU A 75 0.44 14.02 6.14
C LEU A 75 1.82 14.61 5.81
N ALA A 76 1.92 15.42 4.75
CA ALA A 76 3.22 15.87 4.25
C ALA A 76 3.98 16.73 5.25
N GLU A 77 3.29 17.58 6.03
CA GLU A 77 3.94 18.50 6.95
C GLU A 77 4.53 17.78 8.15
N ASN A 78 3.74 16.95 8.83
CA ASN A 78 4.19 16.24 10.04
C ASN A 78 4.88 14.91 9.73
N GLY A 79 4.71 14.40 8.52
CA GLY A 79 5.36 13.18 8.11
C GLY A 79 4.51 11.93 8.26
N PHE A 80 5.05 10.83 7.79
CA PHE A 80 4.35 9.56 7.73
C PHE A 80 5.37 8.42 7.63
N ARG A 81 4.89 7.19 7.73
CA ARG A 81 5.71 5.99 7.56
C ARG A 81 5.20 5.20 6.38
N LEU A 82 6.11 4.74 5.53
CA LEU A 82 5.80 3.90 4.39
C LEU A 82 6.51 2.57 4.58
N ILE A 83 5.75 1.47 4.57
CA ILE A 83 6.27 0.13 4.86
C ILE A 83 5.86 -0.83 3.76
N THR A 84 6.79 -1.67 3.31
CA THR A 84 6.43 -2.87 2.57
C THR A 84 7.03 -4.08 3.26
N ASN A 85 6.28 -5.17 3.28
CA ASN A 85 6.69 -6.45 3.86
C ASN A 85 6.97 -7.42 2.72
N CYS A 86 8.07 -8.15 2.80
CA CYS A 86 8.46 -9.09 1.76
C CYS A 86 8.73 -10.46 2.38
N GLY A 87 7.99 -11.47 1.96
CA GLY A 87 8.22 -12.85 2.33
C GLY A 87 7.87 -13.18 3.79
N ARG A 88 8.23 -14.40 4.18
CA ARG A 88 7.90 -14.94 5.50
C ARG A 88 8.50 -14.12 6.64
N ASP A 89 9.79 -13.85 6.56
CA ASP A 89 10.48 -13.16 7.63
C ASP A 89 10.11 -11.67 7.73
N GLY A 90 9.58 -11.10 6.65
CA GLY A 90 9.01 -9.76 6.66
C GLY A 90 7.54 -9.71 7.03
N ALA A 91 6.94 -10.88 7.33
CA ALA A 91 5.53 -11.01 7.70
C ALA A 91 4.58 -10.51 6.61
N GLN A 92 4.88 -10.83 5.35
CA GLN A 92 3.99 -10.48 4.25
C GLN A 92 2.72 -11.35 4.32
N SER A 93 1.57 -10.70 4.48
CA SER A 93 0.29 -11.38 4.68
C SER A 93 -0.45 -11.70 3.39
N VAL A 94 -0.23 -10.92 2.33
CA VAL A 94 -0.88 -11.11 1.02
C VAL A 94 0.19 -11.07 -0.05
N GLU A 95 0.20 -12.07 -0.94
CA GLU A 95 1.20 -12.18 -2.01
C GLU A 95 0.83 -11.35 -3.24
N HIS A 96 0.66 -10.08 -3.02
CA HIS A 96 0.53 -9.02 -4.00
C HIS A 96 1.24 -7.83 -3.38
N LEU A 97 2.23 -7.29 -4.07
CA LEU A 97 3.01 -6.15 -3.56
C LEU A 97 2.07 -5.08 -3.02
N HIS A 98 2.33 -4.64 -1.80
CA HIS A 98 1.61 -3.52 -1.22
C HIS A 98 2.50 -2.76 -0.27
N PHE A 99 2.22 -1.47 -0.17
CA PHE A 99 2.84 -0.59 0.82
C PHE A 99 1.76 -0.14 1.79
N HIS A 100 2.13 -0.06 3.06
CA HIS A 100 1.31 0.56 4.10
C HIS A 100 1.74 2.01 4.23
N LEU A 101 0.78 2.92 4.17
CA LEU A 101 0.99 4.33 4.47
C LEU A 101 0.34 4.61 5.83
N LEU A 102 1.15 4.96 6.81
CA LEU A 102 0.71 5.16 8.20
C LEU A 102 1.02 6.59 8.64
N GLY A 103 0.03 7.24 9.22
CA GLY A 103 0.23 8.61 9.69
C GLY A 103 -0.93 9.11 10.53
N GLY A 104 -0.93 10.42 10.78
CA GLY A 104 -1.98 11.06 11.55
C GLY A 104 -1.67 11.15 13.04
N LYS A 105 -0.55 10.59 13.49
CA LYS A 105 -0.04 10.73 14.84
C LYS A 105 1.46 10.41 14.84
N LYS A 106 2.15 10.74 15.93
CA LYS A 106 3.54 10.30 16.08
C LYS A 106 3.55 8.79 16.30
N LEU A 107 4.20 8.07 15.41
CA LEU A 107 4.32 6.62 15.48
C LEU A 107 5.48 6.25 16.41
N SER A 108 5.46 4.99 16.91
CA SER A 108 6.55 4.44 17.69
C SER A 108 7.85 4.41 16.88
N GLU A 109 8.99 4.59 17.54
CA GLU A 109 10.29 4.47 16.88
C GLU A 109 10.73 3.02 16.70
N GLU A 110 10.01 2.07 17.29
CA GLU A 110 10.33 0.65 17.17
C GLU A 110 10.10 0.17 15.73
N MET A 111 10.98 -0.69 15.26
CA MET A 111 10.94 -1.22 13.90
C MET A 111 10.43 -2.68 13.85
N ALA A 112 10.43 -3.36 14.99
CA ALA A 112 9.94 -4.74 15.05
C ALA A 112 9.41 -5.09 16.44
#